data_e5059547c26d344e040820592168e74a
#
_entry.id   e5059547c26d344e040820592168e74a
#
_cell.length_a   1.000
_cell.length_b   1.000
_cell.length_c   1.000
_cell.angle_alpha   90.00
_cell.angle_beta   90.00
_cell.angle_gamma   90.00
#
_symmetry.space_group_name_H-M   'P 1'
#
loop_
_entity.id
_entity.type
_entity.pdbx_description
1 polymer ?
#
loop_
_entity_poly.entity_id
_entity_poly.type
_entity_poly.pdbx_seq_one_letter_code
_entity_poly.pdbx_strand_id
1 'polypeptide(L)'
;MKRKDRIILKTAGAMLVLLLFFFAQGAIVVIAGIEGVPSALIRGAVIWGLVIITLAYSIIRYKGISKLGFRGMEKGAVKRVLYFVPLLLIALSPFVAGVDLKGGAAFLFANLFLTLGIGMAEEIFFRGIICGLWLERGVGKAMIISSVLFGFSHLLNIAGGAELGETVLQICFALVYGMVFALIFAESGSLLPCVLLHALHDFCSFVSGEASAQFEIFLGAVQFIVLLVYFLYLFRITARKREPAMKGR
;
A
#
# COMPACT_ATOMS: atom_id res chain seq x y z
N MET A 1 -25.18 14.62 -13.37
CA MET A 1 -24.47 14.12 -12.16
C MET A 1 -23.47 15.18 -11.71
N LYS A 2 -23.55 15.64 -10.46
CA LYS A 2 -22.66 16.67 -9.90
C LYS A 2 -21.21 16.14 -9.86
N ARG A 3 -20.19 17.03 -9.94
CA ARG A 3 -18.75 16.64 -9.90
C ARG A 3 -18.39 15.80 -8.66
N LYS A 4 -19.08 16.07 -7.52
CA LYS A 4 -18.91 15.31 -6.28
C LYS A 4 -19.33 13.85 -6.45
N ASP A 5 -20.49 13.61 -7.04
CA ASP A 5 -21.06 12.28 -7.20
C ASP A 5 -20.19 11.41 -8.12
N ARG A 6 -19.59 12.03 -9.16
CA ARG A 6 -18.64 11.36 -10.07
C ARG A 6 -17.37 10.88 -9.37
N ILE A 7 -16.82 11.65 -8.43
CA ILE A 7 -15.63 11.24 -7.67
C ILE A 7 -15.98 10.07 -6.76
N ILE A 8 -17.10 10.15 -6.03
CA ILE A 8 -17.56 9.07 -5.14
C ILE A 8 -17.77 7.78 -5.94
N LEU A 9 -18.47 7.86 -7.07
CA LEU A 9 -18.73 6.69 -7.92
C LEU A 9 -17.43 6.05 -8.45
N LYS A 10 -16.46 6.88 -8.88
CA LYS A 10 -15.14 6.38 -9.31
C LYS A 10 -14.37 5.74 -8.16
N THR A 11 -14.43 6.32 -6.94
CA THR A 11 -13.80 5.76 -5.75
C THR A 11 -14.42 4.40 -5.41
N ALA A 12 -15.74 4.31 -5.39
CA ALA A 12 -16.46 3.06 -5.13
C ALA A 12 -16.17 2.00 -6.21
N GLY A 13 -16.15 2.40 -7.48
CA GLY A 13 -15.80 1.49 -8.58
C GLY A 13 -14.36 0.96 -8.48
N ALA A 14 -13.40 1.82 -8.14
CA ALA A 14 -12.02 1.41 -7.92
C ALA A 14 -11.92 0.41 -6.76
N MET A 15 -12.57 0.69 -5.62
CA MET A 15 -12.63 -0.23 -4.48
C MET A 15 -13.24 -1.57 -4.84
N LEU A 16 -14.38 -1.57 -5.54
CA LEU A 16 -15.06 -2.79 -5.94
C LEU A 16 -14.14 -3.67 -6.82
N VAL A 17 -13.50 -3.07 -7.82
CA VAL A 17 -12.57 -3.80 -8.71
C VAL A 17 -11.42 -4.41 -7.91
N LEU A 18 -10.75 -3.61 -7.06
CA LEU A 18 -9.65 -4.09 -6.24
C LEU A 18 -10.09 -5.27 -5.34
N LEU A 19 -11.17 -5.09 -4.58
CA LEU A 19 -11.66 -6.11 -3.64
C LEU A 19 -12.09 -7.40 -4.35
N LEU A 20 -12.70 -7.31 -5.55
CA LEU A 20 -13.06 -8.49 -6.34
C LEU A 20 -11.83 -9.30 -6.76
N PHE A 21 -10.74 -8.66 -7.20
CA PHE A 21 -9.51 -9.37 -7.56
C PHE A 21 -8.80 -9.96 -6.34
N PHE A 22 -8.76 -9.23 -5.22
CA PHE A 22 -8.19 -9.75 -3.96
C PHE A 22 -9.02 -10.89 -3.38
N PHE A 23 -10.33 -10.83 -3.48
CA PHE A 23 -11.19 -11.96 -3.12
C PHE A 23 -10.98 -13.16 -4.05
N ALA A 24 -10.99 -12.92 -5.36
CA ALA A 24 -10.84 -13.98 -6.35
C ALA A 24 -9.52 -14.74 -6.21
N GLN A 25 -8.38 -14.06 -6.01
CA GLN A 25 -7.09 -14.71 -5.84
C GLN A 25 -7.04 -15.61 -4.61
N GLY A 26 -7.67 -15.20 -3.49
CA GLY A 26 -7.79 -16.04 -2.29
C GLY A 26 -8.73 -17.20 -2.50
N ALA A 27 -9.94 -16.95 -3.03
CA ALA A 27 -10.94 -17.97 -3.27
C ALA A 27 -10.44 -19.09 -4.22
N ILE A 28 -9.71 -18.74 -5.29
CA ILE A 28 -9.16 -19.73 -6.22
C ILE A 28 -8.28 -20.76 -5.50
N VAL A 29 -7.33 -20.30 -4.69
CA VAL A 29 -6.37 -21.21 -4.03
C VAL A 29 -7.04 -22.01 -2.90
N VAL A 30 -7.96 -21.40 -2.16
CA VAL A 30 -8.72 -22.08 -1.09
C VAL A 30 -9.63 -23.17 -1.65
N ILE A 31 -10.43 -22.85 -2.68
CA ILE A 31 -11.36 -23.84 -3.30
C ILE A 31 -10.58 -24.97 -3.97
N ALA A 32 -9.43 -24.67 -4.58
CA ALA A 32 -8.60 -25.67 -5.24
C ALA A 32 -7.68 -26.46 -4.27
N GLY A 33 -7.63 -26.10 -2.98
CA GLY A 33 -6.75 -26.75 -1.98
C GLY A 33 -5.26 -26.56 -2.30
N ILE A 34 -4.88 -25.42 -2.90
CA ILE A 34 -3.50 -25.17 -3.33
C ILE A 34 -2.77 -24.37 -2.26
N GLU A 35 -1.62 -24.88 -1.81
CA GLU A 35 -0.80 -24.28 -0.76
C GLU A 35 0.64 -24.04 -1.22
N GLY A 36 1.44 -23.34 -0.37
CA GLY A 36 2.88 -23.13 -0.59
C GLY A 36 3.19 -22.31 -1.84
N VAL A 37 4.30 -22.69 -2.51
CA VAL A 37 4.81 -21.97 -3.69
C VAL A 37 3.79 -21.82 -4.83
N PRO A 38 3.04 -22.88 -5.22
CA PRO A 38 2.01 -22.76 -6.25
C PRO A 38 0.90 -21.76 -5.87
N SER A 39 0.48 -21.73 -4.61
CA SER A 39 -0.50 -20.76 -4.11
C SER A 39 0.00 -19.31 -4.30
N ALA A 40 1.21 -19.02 -3.89
CA ALA A 40 1.81 -17.70 -4.04
C ALA A 40 1.91 -17.27 -5.53
N LEU A 41 2.28 -18.18 -6.42
CA LEU A 41 2.38 -17.90 -7.86
C LEU A 41 1.01 -17.63 -8.49
N ILE A 42 -0.02 -18.43 -8.16
CA ILE A 42 -1.39 -18.25 -8.68
C ILE A 42 -1.97 -16.92 -8.18
N ARG A 43 -1.85 -16.66 -6.89
CA ARG A 43 -2.29 -15.39 -6.28
C ARG A 43 -1.60 -14.20 -6.95
N GLY A 44 -0.28 -14.27 -7.09
CA GLY A 44 0.51 -13.26 -7.79
C GLY A 44 0.04 -13.07 -9.23
N ALA A 45 -0.17 -14.14 -10.00
CA ALA A 45 -0.62 -14.04 -11.38
C ALA A 45 -1.97 -13.32 -11.54
N VAL A 46 -2.94 -13.59 -10.65
CA VAL A 46 -4.24 -12.90 -10.65
C VAL A 46 -4.06 -11.41 -10.36
N ILE A 47 -3.23 -11.04 -9.36
CA ILE A 47 -2.98 -9.65 -8.99
C ILE A 47 -2.20 -8.91 -10.10
N TRP A 48 -1.19 -9.53 -10.69
CA TRP A 48 -0.49 -8.97 -11.86
C TRP A 48 -1.43 -8.77 -13.06
N GLY A 49 -2.41 -9.66 -13.25
CA GLY A 49 -3.48 -9.47 -14.24
C GLY A 49 -4.22 -8.15 -14.02
N LEU A 50 -4.62 -7.85 -12.77
CA LEU A 50 -5.24 -6.56 -12.42
C LEU A 50 -4.32 -5.38 -12.73
N VAL A 51 -3.04 -5.47 -12.34
CA VAL A 51 -2.04 -4.43 -12.61
C VAL A 51 -1.91 -4.17 -14.11
N ILE A 52 -1.71 -5.22 -14.90
CA ILE A 52 -1.55 -5.12 -16.37
C ILE A 52 -2.80 -4.49 -17.01
N ILE A 53 -3.99 -4.93 -16.65
CA ILE A 53 -5.26 -4.38 -17.14
C ILE A 53 -5.36 -2.88 -16.79
N THR A 54 -5.01 -2.49 -15.57
CA THR A 54 -5.09 -1.10 -15.12
C THR A 54 -4.07 -0.21 -15.83
N LEU A 55 -2.84 -0.69 -16.03
CA LEU A 55 -1.81 0.02 -16.77
C LEU A 55 -2.18 0.15 -18.26
N ALA A 56 -2.66 -0.92 -18.89
CA ALA A 56 -3.14 -0.91 -20.27
C ALA A 56 -4.28 0.09 -20.45
N TYR A 57 -5.27 0.08 -19.55
CA TYR A 57 -6.35 1.06 -19.54
C TYR A 57 -5.82 2.50 -19.44
N SER A 58 -4.84 2.74 -18.56
CA SER A 58 -4.24 4.06 -18.41
C SER A 58 -3.51 4.51 -19.68
N ILE A 59 -2.76 3.61 -20.32
CA ILE A 59 -2.06 3.90 -21.59
C ILE A 59 -3.06 4.24 -22.68
N ILE A 60 -4.10 3.45 -22.85
CA ILE A 60 -5.12 3.65 -23.89
C ILE A 60 -5.90 4.95 -23.63
N ARG A 61 -6.38 5.15 -22.40
CA ARG A 61 -7.30 6.24 -22.03
C ARG A 61 -6.61 7.58 -21.84
N TYR A 62 -5.37 7.58 -21.31
CA TYR A 62 -4.65 8.78 -20.90
C TYR A 62 -3.32 8.98 -21.63
N LYS A 63 -2.99 8.09 -22.59
CA LYS A 63 -1.74 8.12 -23.38
C LYS A 63 -0.48 7.95 -22.52
N GLY A 64 -0.60 7.26 -21.37
CA GLY A 64 0.53 6.96 -20.49
C GLY A 64 0.10 6.61 -19.07
N ILE A 65 1.09 6.28 -18.23
CA ILE A 65 0.89 5.86 -16.83
C ILE A 65 1.19 6.98 -15.81
N SER A 66 1.59 8.16 -16.30
CA SER A 66 1.96 9.29 -15.41
C SER A 66 0.79 9.81 -14.57
N LYS A 67 -0.46 9.64 -15.05
CA LYS A 67 -1.66 9.99 -14.27
C LYS A 67 -1.91 9.08 -13.07
N LEU A 68 -1.37 7.87 -13.08
CA LEU A 68 -1.36 6.97 -11.93
C LEU A 68 -0.23 7.29 -10.94
N GLY A 69 0.64 8.27 -11.26
CA GLY A 69 1.77 8.66 -10.43
C GLY A 69 3.10 8.00 -10.83
N PHE A 70 3.16 7.21 -11.91
CA PHE A 70 4.42 6.67 -12.45
C PHE A 70 5.18 7.76 -13.20
N ARG A 71 5.87 8.57 -12.44
CA ARG A 71 6.69 9.69 -12.90
C ARG A 71 7.86 9.94 -11.95
N GLY A 72 8.85 10.71 -12.38
CA GLY A 72 9.97 11.10 -11.53
C GLY A 72 9.51 11.87 -10.30
N MET A 73 10.28 11.76 -9.22
CA MET A 73 10.02 12.50 -7.98
C MET A 73 10.28 14.00 -8.14
N GLU A 74 9.51 14.80 -7.44
CA GLU A 74 9.75 16.24 -7.34
C GLU A 74 11.16 16.54 -6.80
N LYS A 75 11.81 17.58 -7.34
CA LYS A 75 13.16 17.96 -6.91
C LYS A 75 13.22 18.22 -5.40
N GLY A 76 14.17 17.59 -4.74
CA GLY A 76 14.36 17.67 -3.30
C GLY A 76 13.35 16.89 -2.45
N ALA A 77 12.39 16.18 -3.05
CA ALA A 77 11.40 15.37 -2.30
C ALA A 77 12.07 14.31 -1.43
N VAL A 78 13.05 13.60 -1.97
CA VAL A 78 13.80 12.55 -1.25
C VAL A 78 14.36 13.07 0.07
N LYS A 79 14.97 14.25 0.07
CA LYS A 79 15.49 14.90 1.29
C LYS A 79 14.36 15.29 2.25
N ARG A 80 13.25 15.84 1.74
CA ARG A 80 12.11 16.24 2.57
C ARG A 80 11.44 15.06 3.28
N VAL A 81 11.44 13.90 2.65
CA VAL A 81 10.90 12.66 3.27
C VAL A 81 12.00 11.84 3.98
N LEU A 82 13.06 12.49 4.43
CA LEU A 82 14.15 11.89 5.20
C LEU A 82 14.75 10.64 4.53
N TYR A 83 14.93 10.69 3.19
CA TYR A 83 15.49 9.60 2.39
C TYR A 83 14.74 8.25 2.58
N PHE A 84 13.47 8.30 2.96
CA PHE A 84 12.65 7.13 3.29
C PHE A 84 13.17 6.27 4.46
N VAL A 85 14.16 6.74 5.22
CA VAL A 85 14.82 5.95 6.28
C VAL A 85 13.81 5.35 7.28
N PRO A 86 12.81 6.10 7.81
CA PRO A 86 11.85 5.49 8.73
C PRO A 86 11.08 4.32 8.13
N LEU A 87 10.69 4.40 6.85
CA LEU A 87 9.99 3.30 6.16
C LEU A 87 10.91 2.14 5.82
N LEU A 88 12.17 2.38 5.50
CA LEU A 88 13.15 1.31 5.30
C LEU A 88 13.37 0.53 6.59
N LEU A 89 13.47 1.23 7.73
CA LEU A 89 13.58 0.57 9.04
C LEU A 89 12.35 -0.30 9.33
N ILE A 90 11.14 0.20 9.05
CA ILE A 90 9.90 -0.56 9.20
C ILE A 90 9.86 -1.74 8.23
N ALA A 91 10.20 -1.53 6.96
CA ALA A 91 10.14 -2.59 5.95
C ALA A 91 11.11 -3.74 6.25
N LEU A 92 12.28 -3.45 6.81
CA LEU A 92 13.30 -4.45 7.14
C LEU A 92 13.14 -5.06 8.53
N SER A 93 12.34 -4.45 9.40
CA SER A 93 12.20 -4.88 10.81
C SER A 93 11.66 -6.31 10.99
N PRO A 94 10.84 -6.92 10.11
CA PRO A 94 10.46 -8.32 10.25
C PRO A 94 11.67 -9.27 10.28
N PHE A 95 12.78 -8.90 9.62
CA PHE A 95 14.01 -9.70 9.62
C PHE A 95 14.72 -9.78 10.97
N VAL A 96 14.31 -9.02 11.98
CA VAL A 96 14.80 -9.19 13.35
C VAL A 96 14.38 -10.55 13.93
N ALA A 97 13.28 -11.14 13.44
CA ALA A 97 12.86 -12.51 13.74
C ALA A 97 13.65 -13.58 12.96
N GLY A 98 14.63 -13.16 12.13
CA GLY A 98 15.37 -14.04 11.20
C GLY A 98 14.71 -14.09 9.84
N VAL A 99 15.27 -14.92 8.95
CA VAL A 99 14.77 -15.14 7.59
C VAL A 99 14.46 -16.62 7.40
N ASP A 100 13.26 -16.96 6.94
CA ASP A 100 12.94 -18.34 6.57
C ASP A 100 13.47 -18.66 5.19
N LEU A 101 14.53 -19.48 5.15
CA LEU A 101 15.14 -19.97 3.92
C LEU A 101 14.76 -21.44 3.61
N LYS A 102 13.91 -22.08 4.42
CA LYS A 102 13.56 -23.50 4.28
C LYS A 102 12.86 -23.80 2.95
N GLY A 103 12.12 -22.84 2.43
CA GLY A 103 11.44 -22.98 1.12
C GLY A 103 12.36 -22.82 -0.11
N GLY A 104 13.62 -22.47 0.08
CA GLY A 104 14.60 -22.29 -1.00
C GLY A 104 14.30 -21.16 -1.97
N ALA A 105 14.99 -21.15 -3.11
CA ALA A 105 14.89 -20.08 -4.11
C ALA A 105 13.47 -19.95 -4.71
N ALA A 106 12.74 -21.04 -4.89
CA ALA A 106 11.39 -21.04 -5.44
C ALA A 106 10.41 -20.32 -4.51
N PHE A 107 10.53 -20.53 -3.19
CA PHE A 107 9.73 -19.83 -2.18
C PHE A 107 10.01 -18.32 -2.17
N LEU A 108 11.30 -17.94 -2.18
CA LEU A 108 11.67 -16.52 -2.20
C LEU A 108 11.18 -15.84 -3.48
N PHE A 109 11.34 -16.47 -4.65
CA PHE A 109 10.86 -15.92 -5.91
C PHE A 109 9.33 -15.78 -5.94
N ALA A 110 8.60 -16.81 -5.50
CA ALA A 110 7.14 -16.77 -5.49
C ALA A 110 6.59 -15.66 -4.57
N ASN A 111 7.18 -15.49 -3.37
CA ASN A 111 6.78 -14.43 -2.46
C ASN A 111 7.18 -13.04 -2.98
N LEU A 112 8.37 -12.88 -3.58
CA LEU A 112 8.75 -11.63 -4.23
C LEU A 112 7.79 -11.27 -5.38
N PHE A 113 7.43 -12.25 -6.22
CA PHE A 113 6.48 -12.06 -7.32
C PHE A 113 5.09 -11.64 -6.79
N LEU A 114 4.60 -12.30 -5.74
CA LEU A 114 3.32 -11.99 -5.13
C LEU A 114 3.32 -10.59 -4.49
N THR A 115 4.30 -10.29 -3.64
CA THR A 115 4.34 -9.03 -2.87
C THR A 115 4.60 -7.81 -3.73
N LEU A 116 5.41 -7.94 -4.79
CA LEU A 116 5.53 -6.89 -5.82
C LEU A 116 4.18 -6.64 -6.51
N GLY A 117 3.44 -7.69 -6.83
CA GLY A 117 2.09 -7.57 -7.40
C GLY A 117 1.12 -6.88 -6.45
N ILE A 118 1.08 -7.29 -5.18
CA ILE A 118 0.23 -6.69 -4.13
C ILE A 118 0.57 -5.21 -3.97
N GLY A 119 1.83 -4.88 -3.67
CA GLY A 119 2.26 -3.49 -3.49
C GLY A 119 1.98 -2.62 -4.72
N MET A 120 2.17 -3.15 -5.94
CA MET A 120 1.84 -2.45 -7.17
C MET A 120 0.33 -2.21 -7.30
N ALA A 121 -0.51 -3.23 -7.12
CA ALA A 121 -1.96 -3.11 -7.24
C ALA A 121 -2.52 -2.14 -6.19
N GLU A 122 -2.18 -2.33 -4.93
CA GLU A 122 -2.71 -1.51 -3.84
C GLU A 122 -2.27 -0.05 -3.98
N GLU A 123 -1.01 0.23 -4.28
CA GLU A 123 -0.56 1.60 -4.42
C GLU A 123 -1.15 2.29 -5.67
N ILE A 124 -1.33 1.58 -6.78
CA ILE A 124 -2.05 2.11 -7.95
C ILE A 124 -3.47 2.51 -7.55
N PHE A 125 -4.20 1.65 -6.84
CA PHE A 125 -5.60 1.91 -6.51
C PHE A 125 -5.73 2.96 -5.40
N PHE A 126 -5.02 2.83 -4.29
CA PHE A 126 -5.16 3.74 -3.16
C PHE A 126 -4.48 5.08 -3.38
N ARG A 127 -3.26 5.13 -3.91
CA ARG A 127 -2.50 6.39 -4.09
C ARG A 127 -2.66 6.96 -5.50
N GLY A 128 -2.49 6.13 -6.50
CA GLY A 128 -2.63 6.56 -7.90
C GLY A 128 -4.05 7.01 -8.24
N ILE A 129 -5.05 6.18 -7.96
CA ILE A 129 -6.44 6.44 -8.36
C ILE A 129 -7.19 7.19 -7.25
N ILE A 130 -7.41 6.58 -6.08
CA ILE A 130 -8.29 7.14 -5.04
C ILE A 130 -7.70 8.44 -4.48
N CYS A 131 -6.49 8.41 -3.94
CA CYS A 131 -5.83 9.60 -3.44
C CYS A 131 -5.74 10.67 -4.54
N GLY A 132 -5.32 10.30 -5.75
CA GLY A 132 -5.25 11.19 -6.92
C GLY A 132 -6.58 11.90 -7.24
N LEU A 133 -7.72 11.20 -7.19
CA LEU A 133 -9.05 11.78 -7.39
C LEU A 133 -9.42 12.82 -6.32
N TRP A 134 -8.96 12.62 -5.08
CA TRP A 134 -9.30 13.49 -3.96
C TRP A 134 -8.28 14.60 -3.71
N LEU A 135 -7.06 14.55 -4.29
CA LEU A 135 -6.04 15.60 -4.17
C LEU A 135 -6.54 16.97 -4.61
N GLU A 136 -7.39 17.04 -5.64
CA GLU A 136 -8.02 18.28 -6.08
C GLU A 136 -8.92 18.92 -5.00
N ARG A 137 -9.35 18.16 -3.99
CA ARG A 137 -10.19 18.61 -2.87
C ARG A 137 -9.37 18.84 -1.58
N GLY A 138 -8.08 18.70 -1.68
CA GLY A 138 -7.11 18.93 -0.62
C GLY A 138 -6.45 17.64 -0.12
N VAL A 139 -5.14 17.72 0.19
CA VAL A 139 -4.33 16.55 0.61
C VAL A 139 -4.89 15.89 1.89
N GLY A 140 -5.39 16.67 2.85
CA GLY A 140 -5.98 16.10 4.07
C GLY A 140 -7.15 15.16 3.77
N LYS A 141 -8.08 15.58 2.88
CA LYS A 141 -9.20 14.72 2.46
C LYS A 141 -8.73 13.50 1.68
N ALA A 142 -7.79 13.71 0.75
CA ALA A 142 -7.21 12.62 -0.05
C ALA A 142 -6.53 11.59 0.84
N MET A 143 -5.70 12.04 1.79
CA MET A 143 -5.03 11.21 2.78
C MET A 143 -6.03 10.39 3.60
N ILE A 144 -7.01 11.05 4.25
CA ILE A 144 -7.96 10.37 5.12
C ILE A 144 -8.77 9.33 4.34
N ILE A 145 -9.36 9.71 3.20
CA ILE A 145 -10.22 8.80 2.44
C ILE A 145 -9.43 7.61 1.90
N SER A 146 -8.26 7.86 1.31
CA SER A 146 -7.40 6.78 0.80
C SER A 146 -6.96 5.82 1.90
N SER A 147 -6.56 6.35 3.07
CA SER A 147 -6.04 5.53 4.17
C SER A 147 -7.13 4.76 4.91
N VAL A 148 -8.31 5.38 5.09
CA VAL A 148 -9.47 4.68 5.67
C VAL A 148 -9.90 3.51 4.78
N LEU A 149 -10.03 3.74 3.47
CA LEU A 149 -10.38 2.68 2.53
C LEU A 149 -9.30 1.60 2.46
N PHE A 150 -8.02 1.99 2.51
CA PHE A 150 -6.90 1.04 2.57
C PHE A 150 -6.94 0.19 3.85
N GLY A 151 -7.07 0.80 5.03
CA GLY A 151 -7.18 0.06 6.28
C GLY A 151 -8.37 -0.92 6.28
N PHE A 152 -9.56 -0.42 5.91
CA PHE A 152 -10.77 -1.28 5.89
C PHE A 152 -10.76 -2.36 4.81
N SER A 153 -9.95 -2.25 3.75
CA SER A 153 -9.81 -3.34 2.76
C SER A 153 -9.27 -4.63 3.38
N HIS A 154 -8.50 -4.54 4.48
CA HIS A 154 -7.96 -5.68 5.22
C HIS A 154 -9.04 -6.51 5.95
N LEU A 155 -10.29 -6.00 6.09
CA LEU A 155 -11.42 -6.83 6.54
C LEU A 155 -11.63 -8.07 5.65
N LEU A 156 -11.17 -8.02 4.40
CA LEU A 156 -11.22 -9.17 3.50
C LEU A 156 -10.41 -10.37 4.02
N ASN A 157 -9.39 -10.13 4.86
CA ASN A 157 -8.57 -11.19 5.44
C ASN A 157 -9.37 -12.11 6.37
N ILE A 158 -10.44 -11.61 7.00
CA ILE A 158 -11.37 -12.41 7.80
C ILE A 158 -12.07 -13.47 6.92
N ALA A 159 -12.43 -13.09 5.69
CA ALA A 159 -12.99 -14.04 4.73
C ALA A 159 -11.98 -15.11 4.29
N GLY A 160 -10.68 -14.82 4.40
CA GLY A 160 -9.57 -15.76 4.20
C GLY A 160 -9.19 -16.58 5.42
N GLY A 161 -9.90 -16.43 6.56
CA GLY A 161 -9.67 -17.19 7.79
C GLY A 161 -8.77 -16.51 8.81
N ALA A 162 -8.36 -15.22 8.61
CA ALA A 162 -7.60 -14.49 9.62
C ALA A 162 -8.41 -14.19 10.88
N GLU A 163 -7.77 -14.21 12.03
CA GLU A 163 -8.42 -13.88 13.31
C GLU A 163 -8.83 -12.40 13.38
N LEU A 164 -9.95 -12.14 14.06
CA LEU A 164 -10.51 -10.79 14.19
C LEU A 164 -9.52 -9.83 14.88
N GLY A 165 -8.87 -10.29 15.97
CA GLY A 165 -7.91 -9.48 16.72
C GLY A 165 -6.71 -9.04 15.88
N GLU A 166 -6.12 -9.98 15.14
CA GLU A 166 -5.01 -9.72 14.22
C GLU A 166 -5.42 -8.75 13.11
N THR A 167 -6.62 -8.98 12.53
CA THR A 167 -7.16 -8.10 11.47
C THR A 167 -7.39 -6.68 11.99
N VAL A 168 -7.89 -6.50 13.21
CA VAL A 168 -8.06 -5.16 13.82
C VAL A 168 -6.72 -4.46 14.01
N LEU A 169 -5.70 -5.16 14.51
CA LEU A 169 -4.34 -4.61 14.63
C LEU A 169 -3.77 -4.23 13.27
N GLN A 170 -3.95 -5.08 12.27
CA GLN A 170 -3.54 -4.81 10.89
C GLN A 170 -4.25 -3.58 10.31
N ILE A 171 -5.55 -3.40 10.55
CA ILE A 171 -6.29 -2.21 10.12
C ILE A 171 -5.72 -0.95 10.78
N CYS A 172 -5.45 -0.97 12.09
CA CYS A 172 -4.87 0.16 12.80
C CYS A 172 -3.50 0.55 12.22
N PHE A 173 -2.64 -0.45 11.98
CA PHE A 173 -1.34 -0.25 11.35
C PHE A 173 -1.48 0.30 9.93
N ALA A 174 -2.33 -0.32 9.11
CA ALA A 174 -2.57 0.07 7.72
C ALA A 174 -3.15 1.48 7.59
N LEU A 175 -3.98 1.93 8.52
CA LEU A 175 -4.47 3.31 8.56
C LEU A 175 -3.32 4.31 8.65
N VAL A 176 -2.39 4.15 9.61
CA VAL A 176 -1.26 5.08 9.78
C VAL A 176 -0.26 4.94 8.65
N TYR A 177 0.05 3.72 8.23
CA TYR A 177 0.90 3.42 7.08
C TYR A 177 0.35 4.07 5.80
N GLY A 178 -0.97 3.95 5.62
CA GLY A 178 -1.71 4.58 4.54
C GLY A 178 -1.60 6.10 4.53
N MET A 179 -1.70 6.75 5.69
CA MET A 179 -1.53 8.20 5.82
C MET A 179 -0.12 8.64 5.46
N VAL A 180 0.90 7.90 5.91
CA VAL A 180 2.30 8.16 5.57
C VAL A 180 2.51 8.07 4.06
N PHE A 181 2.02 7.01 3.41
CA PHE A 181 2.15 6.83 1.97
C PHE A 181 1.40 7.88 1.15
N ALA A 182 0.21 8.29 1.58
CA ALA A 182 -0.52 9.38 0.94
C ALA A 182 0.24 10.70 1.01
N LEU A 183 0.92 11.00 2.13
CA LEU A 183 1.76 12.19 2.27
C LEU A 183 3.03 12.08 1.44
N ILE A 184 3.70 10.92 1.40
CA ILE A 184 4.86 10.69 0.53
C ILE A 184 4.48 10.88 -0.94
N PHE A 185 3.35 10.31 -1.36
CA PHE A 185 2.85 10.50 -2.72
C PHE A 185 2.57 11.97 -3.03
N ALA A 186 1.95 12.70 -2.09
CA ALA A 186 1.68 14.12 -2.24
C ALA A 186 2.96 14.98 -2.27
N GLU A 187 4.00 14.61 -1.51
CA GLU A 187 5.28 15.32 -1.44
C GLU A 187 6.24 14.98 -2.59
N SER A 188 6.26 13.72 -2.99
CA SER A 188 7.18 13.27 -4.06
C SER A 188 6.60 13.42 -5.45
N GLY A 189 5.27 13.43 -5.56
CA GLY A 189 4.56 13.38 -6.83
C GLY A 189 4.71 12.04 -7.56
N SER A 190 5.40 11.05 -6.96
CA SER A 190 5.71 9.75 -7.56
C SER A 190 5.13 8.60 -6.78
N LEU A 191 4.60 7.61 -7.49
CA LEU A 191 4.07 6.38 -6.91
C LEU A 191 5.18 5.36 -6.61
N LEU A 192 6.32 5.45 -7.29
CA LEU A 192 7.39 4.46 -7.21
C LEU A 192 7.90 4.20 -5.78
N PRO A 193 8.19 5.22 -4.93
CA PRO A 193 8.62 4.96 -3.57
C PRO A 193 7.58 4.19 -2.76
N CYS A 194 6.29 4.50 -2.94
CA CYS A 194 5.23 3.81 -2.22
C CYS A 194 5.16 2.33 -2.62
N VAL A 195 5.17 2.04 -3.93
CA VAL A 195 5.18 0.66 -4.45
C VAL A 195 6.37 -0.14 -3.92
N LEU A 196 7.57 0.42 -4.02
CA LEU A 196 8.79 -0.31 -3.64
C LEU A 196 8.88 -0.57 -2.14
N LEU A 197 8.54 0.42 -1.31
CA LEU A 197 8.59 0.28 0.14
C LEU A 197 7.47 -0.62 0.68
N HIS A 198 6.29 -0.59 0.06
CA HIS A 198 5.19 -1.49 0.39
C HIS A 198 5.57 -2.94 0.06
N ALA A 199 5.95 -3.19 -1.19
CA ALA A 199 6.36 -4.53 -1.62
C ALA A 199 7.54 -5.08 -0.81
N LEU A 200 8.50 -4.22 -0.42
CA LEU A 200 9.61 -4.60 0.44
C LEU A 200 9.13 -5.01 1.84
N HIS A 201 8.23 -4.23 2.44
CA HIS A 201 7.66 -4.56 3.75
C HIS A 201 6.94 -5.91 3.73
N ASP A 202 6.06 -6.11 2.75
CA ASP A 202 5.33 -7.36 2.60
C ASP A 202 6.27 -8.53 2.35
N PHE A 203 7.25 -8.36 1.46
CA PHE A 203 8.23 -9.40 1.19
C PHE A 203 8.99 -9.79 2.45
N CYS A 204 9.51 -8.82 3.21
CA CYS A 204 10.21 -9.10 4.46
C CYS A 204 9.30 -9.81 5.48
N SER A 205 8.02 -9.43 5.56
CA SER A 205 7.05 -10.09 6.43
C SER A 205 6.74 -11.53 6.00
N PHE A 206 6.61 -11.78 4.70
CA PHE A 206 6.30 -13.12 4.17
C PHE A 206 7.46 -14.12 4.27
N VAL A 207 8.70 -13.62 4.32
CA VAL A 207 9.90 -14.48 4.39
C VAL A 207 10.64 -14.33 5.73
N SER A 208 10.03 -13.67 6.73
CA SER A 208 10.58 -13.62 8.08
C SER A 208 10.45 -14.97 8.79
N GLY A 209 11.35 -15.23 9.74
CA GLY A 209 11.28 -16.38 10.62
C GLY A 209 10.13 -16.28 11.63
N GLU A 210 9.84 -17.39 12.27
CA GLU A 210 8.85 -17.44 13.37
C GLU A 210 9.36 -16.69 14.61
N ALA A 211 8.48 -15.91 15.24
CA ALA A 211 8.75 -15.22 16.48
C ALA A 211 7.67 -15.53 17.53
N SER A 212 7.97 -15.27 18.81
CA SER A 212 6.94 -15.38 19.84
C SER A 212 5.90 -14.25 19.70
N ALA A 213 4.65 -14.53 20.10
CA ALA A 213 3.59 -13.53 20.04
C ALA A 213 3.95 -12.24 20.82
N GLN A 214 4.66 -12.37 21.97
CA GLN A 214 5.12 -11.21 22.74
C GLN A 214 6.12 -10.36 21.94
N PHE A 215 7.03 -11.00 21.20
CA PHE A 215 7.99 -10.30 20.35
C PHE A 215 7.31 -9.61 19.17
N GLU A 216 6.34 -10.25 18.53
CA GLU A 216 5.56 -9.65 17.45
C GLU A 216 4.77 -8.43 17.90
N ILE A 217 4.11 -8.51 19.08
CA ILE A 217 3.42 -7.36 19.68
C ILE A 217 4.40 -6.22 19.98
N PHE A 218 5.56 -6.54 20.57
CA PHE A 218 6.60 -5.54 20.85
C PHE A 218 7.10 -4.87 19.56
N LEU A 219 7.44 -5.66 18.54
CA LEU A 219 7.91 -5.15 17.25
C LEU A 219 6.84 -4.28 16.58
N GLY A 220 5.58 -4.74 16.57
CA GLY A 220 4.45 -3.99 16.05
C GLY A 220 4.23 -2.65 16.76
N ALA A 221 4.39 -2.62 18.09
CA ALA A 221 4.30 -1.37 18.85
C ALA A 221 5.44 -0.39 18.50
N VAL A 222 6.67 -0.88 18.35
CA VAL A 222 7.81 -0.05 17.90
C VAL A 222 7.57 0.50 16.49
N GLN A 223 7.15 -0.35 15.56
CA GLN A 223 6.80 0.07 14.20
C GLN A 223 5.71 1.14 14.20
N PHE A 224 4.65 0.95 14.99
CA PHE A 224 3.54 1.90 15.10
C PHE A 224 4.00 3.26 15.62
N ILE A 225 4.85 3.29 16.66
CA ILE A 225 5.42 4.52 17.21
C ILE A 225 6.27 5.24 16.15
N VAL A 226 7.16 4.52 15.45
CA VAL A 226 7.99 5.09 14.37
C VAL A 226 7.12 5.67 13.26
N LEU A 227 6.08 4.94 12.83
CA LEU A 227 5.12 5.42 11.83
C LEU A 227 4.39 6.68 12.29
N LEU A 228 3.93 6.71 13.54
CA LEU A 228 3.20 7.86 14.08
C LEU A 228 4.08 9.11 14.14
N VAL A 229 5.30 8.98 14.62
CA VAL A 229 6.27 10.08 14.65
C VAL A 229 6.59 10.58 13.23
N TYR A 230 6.80 9.64 12.31
CA TYR A 230 7.07 9.99 10.92
C TYR A 230 5.85 10.62 10.22
N PHE A 231 4.65 10.13 10.49
CA PHE A 231 3.41 10.75 10.05
C PHE A 231 3.30 12.21 10.52
N LEU A 232 3.52 12.47 11.81
CA LEU A 232 3.46 13.83 12.36
C LEU A 232 4.48 14.77 11.69
N TYR A 233 5.69 14.26 11.43
CA TYR A 233 6.71 15.01 10.69
C TYR A 233 6.23 15.35 9.26
N LEU A 234 5.81 14.34 8.49
CA LEU A 234 5.34 14.53 7.11
C LEU A 234 4.14 15.45 7.03
N PHE A 235 3.18 15.30 7.96
CA PHE A 235 2.01 16.17 8.03
C PHE A 235 2.39 17.64 8.24
N ARG A 236 3.37 17.90 9.12
CA ARG A 236 3.86 19.27 9.38
C ARG A 236 4.53 19.88 8.14
N ILE A 237 5.40 19.16 7.44
CA ILE A 237 6.07 19.71 6.25
C ILE A 237 5.09 19.94 5.10
N THR A 238 4.12 19.05 4.92
CA THR A 238 3.08 19.20 3.89
C THR A 238 2.12 20.34 4.20
N ALA A 239 1.79 20.59 5.46
CA ALA A 239 0.96 21.72 5.88
C ALA A 239 1.68 23.06 5.62
N ARG A 240 2.96 23.18 6.00
CA ARG A 240 3.76 24.40 5.81
C ARG A 240 3.92 24.82 4.34
N LYS A 241 3.99 23.87 3.43
CA LYS A 241 4.09 24.12 1.98
C LYS A 241 2.87 24.87 1.40
N ARG A 242 1.73 24.85 2.11
CA ARG A 242 0.43 25.41 1.67
C ARG A 242 0.13 26.81 2.20
N GLU A 243 0.69 27.20 3.33
CA GLU A 243 0.43 28.53 3.92
C GLU A 243 0.82 29.69 2.99
N PRO A 244 1.93 29.67 2.23
CA PRO A 244 2.29 30.74 1.30
C PRO A 244 1.30 30.88 0.13
N ALA A 245 0.72 29.77 -0.34
CA ALA A 245 -0.22 29.77 -1.47
C ALA A 245 -1.60 30.37 -1.14
N MET A 246 -1.97 30.42 0.13
CA MET A 246 -3.23 31.01 0.59
C MET A 246 -3.11 32.49 1.00
N LYS A 247 -1.92 32.97 1.34
CA LYS A 247 -1.67 34.38 1.70
C LYS A 247 -1.48 35.31 0.50
N GLY A 248 -1.42 34.76 -0.71
CA GLY A 248 -1.26 35.51 -1.97
C GLY A 248 -2.54 35.58 -2.84
N ARG A 249 -3.72 35.31 -2.26
CA ARG A 249 -5.02 35.46 -2.97
C ARG A 249 -5.87 36.48 -2.26
#